data_dae36f12f1d075e19c1247edede2431d
#
_entry.id   dae36f12f1d075e19c1247edede2431d
#
_cell.length_a   1.000
_cell.length_b   1.000
_cell.length_c   1.000
_cell.angle_alpha   90.00
_cell.angle_beta   90.00
_cell.angle_gamma   90.00
#
_symmetry.space_group_name_H-M   'P 1'
#
loop_
_entity.id
_entity.type
_entity.pdbx_description
1 polymer ?
#
loop_
_entity_poly.entity_id
_entity_poly.type
_entity_poly.pdbx_seq_one_letter_code
_entity_poly.pdbx_strand_id
1 'polypeptide(L)'
;MQMNWFQKHKYWLIVSILIFGIGITIGELFDWGYFELSKEISVVEALNVFVTVGLTIYIAGVLEKQQRFEQFKTDLYISKIIEIENHLQKIEVILQETQSQYQPINTIIHIIGLAKNDLMKSIQKDDAIDENGIRSIEERLKEKHKELKYLLTNRPIAKNDKSVVVAKNIVQYSLDRKIEITNIINSIKSEYFNLKILLKS
;
A
#
# COMPACT_ATOMS: atom_id res chain seq x y z
N MET A 1 8.32 9.48 17.23
CA MET A 1 7.87 9.81 18.59
C MET A 1 6.34 9.86 18.55
N GLN A 2 5.69 8.71 18.80
CA GLN A 2 4.22 8.59 18.70
C GLN A 2 3.63 9.05 20.03
N MET A 3 3.01 10.19 20.02
CA MET A 3 2.23 10.68 21.16
C MET A 3 1.01 9.76 21.30
N ASN A 4 0.91 9.01 22.41
CA ASN A 4 -0.19 8.11 22.71
C ASN A 4 -1.54 8.82 22.47
N TRP A 5 -2.46 8.18 21.74
CA TRP A 5 -3.83 8.67 21.48
C TRP A 5 -4.50 9.20 22.76
N PHE A 6 -4.32 8.53 23.89
CA PHE A 6 -4.76 8.95 25.22
C PHE A 6 -4.20 10.32 25.65
N GLN A 7 -2.97 10.67 25.30
CA GLN A 7 -2.39 11.97 25.63
C GLN A 7 -2.97 13.11 24.78
N LYS A 8 -3.33 12.80 23.51
CA LYS A 8 -3.92 13.77 22.60
C LYS A 8 -5.39 14.08 22.95
N HIS A 9 -6.13 13.06 23.44
CA HIS A 9 -7.57 13.18 23.72
C HIS A 9 -7.95 13.29 25.21
N LYS A 10 -6.97 13.16 26.12
CA LYS A 10 -7.24 13.26 27.58
C LYS A 10 -7.92 14.57 27.97
N TYR A 11 -7.56 15.66 27.32
CA TYR A 11 -8.17 16.96 27.57
C TYR A 11 -9.62 17.00 27.08
N TRP A 12 -9.93 16.43 25.93
CA TRP A 12 -11.30 16.31 25.43
C TRP A 12 -12.16 15.40 26.29
N LEU A 13 -11.61 14.32 26.81
CA LEU A 13 -12.29 13.41 27.72
C LEU A 13 -12.60 14.11 29.05
N ILE A 14 -11.63 14.83 29.63
CA ILE A 14 -11.83 15.61 30.85
C ILE A 14 -12.88 16.72 30.61
N VAL A 15 -12.78 17.44 29.49
CA VAL A 15 -13.75 18.49 29.14
C VAL A 15 -15.15 17.91 28.97
N SER A 16 -15.30 16.75 28.31
CA SER A 16 -16.62 16.09 28.15
C SER A 16 -17.20 15.66 29.49
N ILE A 17 -16.41 15.11 30.40
CA ILE A 17 -16.84 14.73 31.75
C ILE A 17 -17.23 15.96 32.55
N LEU A 18 -16.50 17.08 32.45
CA LEU A 18 -16.82 18.34 33.12
C LEU A 18 -18.11 18.93 32.56
N ILE A 19 -18.31 18.98 31.23
CA ILE A 19 -19.54 19.46 30.61
C ILE A 19 -20.75 18.63 31.05
N PHE A 20 -20.58 17.30 31.07
CA PHE A 20 -21.62 16.38 31.53
C PHE A 20 -21.95 16.60 33.02
N GLY A 21 -20.93 16.73 33.88
CA GLY A 21 -21.12 17.04 35.32
C GLY A 21 -21.79 18.39 35.55
N ILE A 22 -21.40 19.43 34.80
CA ILE A 22 -22.04 20.75 34.84
C ILE A 22 -23.49 20.67 34.35
N GLY A 23 -23.77 19.89 33.30
CA GLY A 23 -25.12 19.66 32.78
C GLY A 23 -26.04 19.02 33.81
N ILE A 24 -25.59 18.05 34.58
CA ILE A 24 -26.31 17.40 35.66
C ILE A 24 -26.60 18.42 36.78
N THR A 25 -25.59 19.16 37.23
CA THR A 25 -25.72 20.15 38.30
C THR A 25 -26.69 21.29 37.93
N ILE A 26 -26.66 21.74 36.66
CA ILE A 26 -27.59 22.76 36.16
C ILE A 26 -29.01 22.17 36.09
N GLY A 27 -29.16 20.92 35.62
CA GLY A 27 -30.44 20.21 35.56
C GLY A 27 -31.12 20.09 36.95
N GLU A 28 -30.34 19.78 38.00
CA GLU A 28 -30.81 19.72 39.39
C GLU A 28 -31.18 21.11 39.97
N LEU A 29 -30.37 22.16 39.64
CA LEU A 29 -30.55 23.51 40.15
C LEU A 29 -31.83 24.21 39.58
N PHE A 30 -32.20 23.87 38.32
CA PHE A 30 -33.31 24.56 37.63
C PHE A 30 -34.64 23.80 37.68
N ASP A 31 -34.68 22.65 38.40
CA ASP A 31 -35.91 21.85 38.60
C ASP A 31 -36.74 21.65 37.30
N TRP A 32 -35.99 21.42 36.19
CA TRP A 32 -36.59 21.16 34.89
C TRP A 32 -37.23 19.77 34.92
N GLY A 33 -38.59 19.74 34.98
CA GLY A 33 -39.41 18.53 35.08
C GLY A 33 -39.21 17.48 33.99
N TYR A 34 -38.28 17.71 33.05
CA TYR A 34 -37.78 16.75 32.08
C TYR A 34 -36.51 16.01 32.56
N PHE A 35 -35.89 16.44 33.67
CA PHE A 35 -34.70 15.83 34.29
C PHE A 35 -35.01 15.41 35.73
N GLU A 36 -36.20 14.90 36.00
CA GLU A 36 -36.38 14.08 37.18
C GLU A 36 -35.55 12.83 37.01
N LEU A 37 -34.26 12.87 37.40
CA LEU A 37 -33.49 11.68 37.75
C LEU A 37 -34.31 10.96 38.81
N SER A 38 -35.03 9.90 38.39
CA SER A 38 -35.76 9.07 39.33
C SER A 38 -34.80 8.73 40.47
N LYS A 39 -35.22 8.92 41.72
CA LYS A 39 -34.40 8.61 42.92
C LYS A 39 -33.96 7.13 43.01
N GLU A 40 -34.26 6.37 41.98
CA GLU A 40 -34.01 4.94 41.82
C GLU A 40 -32.97 4.59 40.74
N ILE A 41 -32.07 5.53 40.30
CA ILE A 41 -30.94 5.10 39.51
C ILE A 41 -30.07 4.22 40.42
N SER A 42 -30.22 2.92 40.25
CA SER A 42 -29.40 1.95 40.95
C SER A 42 -27.94 2.22 40.65
N VAL A 43 -27.09 2.20 41.68
CA VAL A 43 -25.61 2.31 41.50
C VAL A 43 -25.10 1.35 40.40
N VAL A 44 -25.79 0.20 40.23
CA VAL A 44 -25.54 -0.79 39.21
C VAL A 44 -25.81 -0.25 37.80
N GLU A 45 -26.88 0.54 37.58
CA GLU A 45 -27.19 1.10 36.26
C GLU A 45 -26.19 2.19 35.89
N ALA A 46 -25.79 3.05 36.81
CA ALA A 46 -24.78 4.05 36.61
C ALA A 46 -23.41 3.36 36.24
N LEU A 47 -23.07 2.31 36.97
CA LEU A 47 -21.84 1.54 36.74
C LEU A 47 -21.86 0.85 35.37
N ASN A 48 -23.00 0.28 34.95
CA ASN A 48 -23.18 -0.31 33.63
C ASN A 48 -22.99 0.71 32.50
N VAL A 49 -23.49 1.93 32.63
CA VAL A 49 -23.28 3.00 31.66
C VAL A 49 -21.79 3.35 31.55
N PHE A 50 -21.10 3.52 32.69
CA PHE A 50 -19.65 3.80 32.69
C PHE A 50 -18.84 2.67 32.05
N VAL A 51 -19.15 1.41 32.38
CA VAL A 51 -18.49 0.24 31.78
C VAL A 51 -18.74 0.19 30.28
N THR A 52 -20.00 0.39 29.83
CA THR A 52 -20.37 0.36 28.42
C THR A 52 -19.68 1.45 27.63
N VAL A 53 -19.67 2.70 28.14
CA VAL A 53 -18.97 3.82 27.50
C VAL A 53 -17.45 3.58 27.45
N GLY A 54 -16.86 3.13 28.56
CA GLY A 54 -15.43 2.81 28.63
C GLY A 54 -15.04 1.71 27.64
N LEU A 55 -15.85 0.66 27.55
CA LEU A 55 -15.62 -0.45 26.63
C LEU A 55 -15.79 -0.01 25.17
N THR A 56 -16.76 0.82 24.87
CA THR A 56 -16.96 1.40 23.53
C THR A 56 -15.77 2.23 23.09
N ILE A 57 -15.24 3.10 23.96
CA ILE A 57 -14.05 3.92 23.68
C ILE A 57 -12.82 3.02 23.48
N TYR A 58 -12.67 1.99 24.30
CA TYR A 58 -11.56 1.06 24.18
C TYR A 58 -11.60 0.30 22.85
N ILE A 59 -12.76 -0.28 22.50
CA ILE A 59 -12.95 -1.01 21.23
C ILE A 59 -12.71 -0.08 20.03
N ALA A 60 -13.30 1.13 20.04
CA ALA A 60 -13.07 2.10 18.98
C ALA A 60 -11.58 2.44 18.80
N GLY A 61 -10.85 2.64 19.89
CA GLY A 61 -9.42 2.92 19.85
C GLY A 61 -8.57 1.77 19.32
N VAL A 62 -8.95 0.52 19.62
CA VAL A 62 -8.28 -0.69 19.10
C VAL A 62 -8.54 -0.84 17.60
N LEU A 63 -9.79 -0.70 17.16
CA LEU A 63 -10.19 -0.80 15.75
C LEU A 63 -9.52 0.30 14.91
N GLU A 64 -9.51 1.55 15.40
CA GLU A 64 -8.83 2.65 14.70
C GLU A 64 -7.33 2.38 14.53
N LYS A 65 -6.67 1.84 15.55
CA LYS A 65 -5.25 1.49 15.48
C LYS A 65 -4.99 0.39 14.47
N GLN A 66 -5.84 -0.62 14.42
CA GLN A 66 -5.72 -1.73 13.48
C GLN A 66 -5.93 -1.24 12.04
N GLN A 67 -6.98 -0.45 11.78
CA GLN A 67 -7.23 0.13 10.45
C GLN A 67 -6.07 1.00 9.96
N ARG A 68 -5.51 1.85 10.83
CA ARG A 68 -4.33 2.67 10.48
C ARG A 68 -3.11 1.83 10.15
N PHE A 69 -2.92 0.70 10.84
CA PHE A 69 -1.82 -0.21 10.57
C PHE A 69 -1.98 -0.90 9.21
N GLU A 70 -3.19 -1.38 8.88
CA GLU A 70 -3.48 -1.98 7.57
C GLU A 70 -3.35 -0.96 6.43
N GLN A 71 -3.85 0.26 6.61
CA GLN A 71 -3.63 1.35 5.64
C GLN A 71 -2.14 1.63 5.43
N PHE A 72 -1.35 1.69 6.50
CA PHE A 72 0.09 1.91 6.40
C PHE A 72 0.81 0.81 5.62
N LYS A 73 0.44 -0.47 5.83
CA LYS A 73 0.98 -1.60 5.06
C LYS A 73 0.63 -1.46 3.57
N THR A 74 -0.63 -1.20 3.27
CA THR A 74 -1.10 -1.01 1.90
C THR A 74 -0.36 0.13 1.21
N ASP A 75 -0.19 1.27 1.86
CA ASP A 75 0.55 2.42 1.33
C ASP A 75 2.03 2.07 1.08
N LEU A 76 2.64 1.28 1.96
CA LEU A 76 4.00 0.80 1.78
C LEU A 76 4.13 -0.11 0.54
N TYR A 77 3.19 -1.03 0.32
CA TYR A 77 3.19 -1.89 -0.88
C TYR A 77 2.99 -1.07 -2.14
N ILE A 78 2.06 -0.12 -2.14
CA ILE A 78 1.83 0.79 -3.27
C ILE A 78 3.07 1.63 -3.57
N SER A 79 3.76 2.15 -2.56
CA SER A 79 5.00 2.89 -2.72
C SER A 79 6.10 2.05 -3.40
N LYS A 80 6.25 0.79 -3.01
CA LYS A 80 7.18 -0.15 -3.67
C LYS A 80 6.80 -0.44 -5.11
N ILE A 81 5.51 -0.55 -5.42
CA ILE A 81 5.04 -0.71 -6.81
C ILE A 81 5.42 0.52 -7.64
N ILE A 82 5.18 1.72 -7.11
CA ILE A 82 5.54 2.98 -7.79
C ILE A 82 7.06 3.05 -8.05
N GLU A 83 7.88 2.60 -7.12
CA GLU A 83 9.33 2.52 -7.31
C GLU A 83 9.70 1.61 -8.48
N ILE A 84 9.07 0.43 -8.60
CA ILE A 84 9.29 -0.49 -9.73
C ILE A 84 8.83 0.16 -11.04
N GLU A 85 7.65 0.80 -11.07
CA GLU A 85 7.14 1.50 -12.25
C GLU A 85 8.09 2.61 -12.70
N ASN A 86 8.69 3.36 -11.76
CA ASN A 86 9.70 4.37 -12.06
C ASN A 86 10.96 3.76 -12.68
N HIS A 87 11.38 2.58 -12.26
CA HIS A 87 12.50 1.87 -12.88
C HIS A 87 12.15 1.37 -14.29
N LEU A 88 10.91 0.90 -14.53
CA LEU A 88 10.43 0.56 -15.87
C LEU A 88 10.41 1.78 -16.79
N GLN A 89 9.98 2.93 -16.28
CA GLN A 89 10.00 4.19 -17.04
C GLN A 89 11.42 4.62 -17.41
N LYS A 90 12.41 4.41 -16.56
CA LYS A 90 13.82 4.66 -16.91
C LYS A 90 14.28 3.81 -18.10
N ILE A 91 13.83 2.55 -18.20
CA ILE A 91 14.11 1.72 -19.38
C ILE A 91 13.49 2.34 -20.63
N GLU A 92 12.23 2.79 -20.57
CA GLU A 92 11.55 3.45 -21.69
C GLU A 92 12.32 4.70 -22.17
N VAL A 93 12.83 5.52 -21.24
CA VAL A 93 13.66 6.69 -21.57
C VAL A 93 14.94 6.27 -22.28
N ILE A 94 15.64 5.26 -21.77
CA ILE A 94 16.87 4.73 -22.37
C ILE A 94 16.61 4.20 -23.80
N LEU A 95 15.45 3.57 -24.04
CA LEU A 95 15.08 3.06 -25.36
C LEU A 95 14.82 4.15 -26.40
N GLN A 96 14.51 5.38 -25.98
CA GLN A 96 14.35 6.51 -26.90
C GLN A 96 15.69 6.95 -27.50
N GLU A 97 16.80 6.68 -26.83
CA GLU A 97 18.12 6.95 -27.35
C GLU A 97 18.46 6.06 -28.55
N THR A 98 19.25 6.58 -29.48
CA THR A 98 19.70 5.82 -30.65
C THR A 98 20.69 4.71 -30.25
N GLN A 99 21.50 5.00 -29.23
CA GLN A 99 22.50 4.10 -28.67
C GLN A 99 22.44 4.18 -27.15
N SER A 100 22.36 3.07 -26.49
CA SER A 100 22.27 3.02 -25.04
C SER A 100 23.40 2.18 -24.46
N GLN A 101 23.80 2.47 -23.23
CA GLN A 101 24.77 1.62 -22.54
C GLN A 101 24.09 0.36 -22.00
N TYR A 102 24.70 -0.80 -22.21
CA TYR A 102 24.14 -2.08 -21.75
C TYR A 102 24.16 -2.22 -20.22
N GLN A 103 25.21 -1.73 -19.57
CA GLN A 103 25.39 -1.90 -18.14
C GLN A 103 24.28 -1.24 -17.28
N PRO A 104 23.86 0.02 -17.54
CA PRO A 104 22.72 0.63 -16.85
C PRO A 104 21.42 -0.18 -17.01
N ILE A 105 21.13 -0.69 -18.21
CA ILE A 105 19.95 -1.50 -18.49
C ILE A 105 19.96 -2.76 -17.63
N ASN A 106 21.07 -3.48 -17.62
CA ASN A 106 21.20 -4.70 -16.83
C ASN A 106 21.05 -4.43 -15.31
N THR A 107 21.62 -3.32 -14.84
CA THR A 107 21.50 -2.90 -13.44
C THR A 107 20.05 -2.61 -13.09
N ILE A 108 19.31 -1.85 -13.92
CA ILE A 108 17.89 -1.54 -13.69
C ILE A 108 17.06 -2.82 -13.67
N ILE A 109 17.26 -3.75 -14.59
CA ILE A 109 16.55 -5.04 -14.61
C ILE A 109 16.79 -5.82 -13.32
N HIS A 110 18.03 -5.83 -12.83
CA HIS A 110 18.36 -6.51 -11.58
C HIS A 110 17.65 -5.88 -10.38
N ILE A 111 17.65 -4.55 -10.29
CA ILE A 111 16.95 -3.79 -9.22
C ILE A 111 15.45 -4.10 -9.27
N ILE A 112 14.81 -4.06 -10.45
CA ILE A 112 13.40 -4.41 -10.62
C ILE A 112 13.12 -5.84 -10.11
N GLY A 113 14.00 -6.79 -10.47
CA GLY A 113 13.87 -8.18 -10.04
C GLY A 113 13.92 -8.34 -8.52
N LEU A 114 14.84 -7.66 -7.86
CA LEU A 114 14.95 -7.65 -6.39
C LEU A 114 13.72 -6.99 -5.75
N ALA A 115 13.37 -5.79 -6.19
CA ALA A 115 12.23 -5.03 -5.65
C ALA A 115 10.92 -5.81 -5.80
N LYS A 116 10.68 -6.46 -6.97
CA LYS A 116 9.53 -7.33 -7.19
C LYS A 116 9.51 -8.51 -6.21
N ASN A 117 10.63 -9.21 -6.04
CA ASN A 117 10.69 -10.36 -5.16
C ASN A 117 10.46 -9.97 -3.69
N ASP A 118 11.01 -8.85 -3.24
CA ASP A 118 10.82 -8.34 -1.89
C ASP A 118 9.36 -7.89 -1.64
N LEU A 119 8.75 -7.25 -2.64
CA LEU A 119 7.34 -6.87 -2.60
C LEU A 119 6.46 -8.12 -2.46
N MET A 120 6.62 -9.12 -3.34
CA MET A 120 5.80 -10.33 -3.33
C MET A 120 5.98 -11.13 -2.02
N LYS A 121 7.19 -11.28 -1.52
CA LYS A 121 7.44 -11.91 -0.22
C LYS A 121 6.79 -11.17 0.94
N SER A 122 6.70 -9.83 0.86
CA SER A 122 6.08 -9.02 1.90
C SER A 122 4.56 -9.17 1.89
N ILE A 123 3.95 -9.20 0.69
CA ILE A 123 2.51 -9.39 0.50
C ILE A 123 2.08 -10.80 0.91
N GLN A 124 2.83 -11.85 0.52
CA GLN A 124 2.53 -13.25 0.87
C GLN A 124 2.55 -13.55 2.38
N LYS A 125 3.18 -12.71 3.17
CA LYS A 125 3.19 -12.81 4.64
C LYS A 125 2.01 -12.09 5.29
N ASP A 126 1.17 -11.45 4.51
CA ASP A 126 0.03 -10.68 5.00
C ASP A 126 -1.24 -11.51 4.82
N ASP A 127 -1.70 -12.13 5.92
CA ASP A 127 -2.88 -13.03 5.95
C ASP A 127 -4.19 -12.31 5.60
N ALA A 128 -4.18 -10.97 5.52
CA ALA A 128 -5.38 -10.18 5.24
C ALA A 128 -5.72 -10.08 3.73
N ILE A 129 -4.84 -10.55 2.83
CA ILE A 129 -4.97 -10.35 1.40
C ILE A 129 -5.34 -11.67 0.70
N ASP A 130 -6.18 -11.61 -0.35
CA ASP A 130 -6.57 -12.79 -1.14
C ASP A 130 -5.36 -13.48 -1.79
N GLU A 131 -4.95 -14.61 -1.20
CA GLU A 131 -3.79 -15.39 -1.63
C GLU A 131 -3.91 -15.88 -3.08
N ASN A 132 -5.10 -16.28 -3.53
CA ASN A 132 -5.32 -16.79 -4.88
C ASN A 132 -5.17 -15.68 -5.93
N GLY A 133 -5.73 -14.50 -5.67
CA GLY A 133 -5.59 -13.32 -6.52
C GLY A 133 -4.14 -12.89 -6.67
N ILE A 134 -3.40 -12.84 -5.56
CA ILE A 134 -1.98 -12.48 -5.55
C ILE A 134 -1.15 -13.47 -6.33
N ARG A 135 -1.32 -14.78 -6.11
CA ARG A 135 -0.56 -15.84 -6.78
C ARG A 135 -0.73 -15.77 -8.30
N SER A 136 -1.95 -15.55 -8.77
CA SER A 136 -2.22 -15.40 -10.20
C SER A 136 -1.51 -14.18 -10.81
N ILE A 137 -1.52 -13.04 -10.12
CA ILE A 137 -0.81 -11.83 -10.57
C ILE A 137 0.72 -12.04 -10.52
N GLU A 138 1.23 -12.69 -9.48
CA GLU A 138 2.66 -12.99 -9.34
C GLU A 138 3.18 -13.86 -10.49
N GLU A 139 2.46 -14.91 -10.87
CA GLU A 139 2.82 -15.78 -11.98
C GLU A 139 2.90 -14.99 -13.29
N ARG A 140 1.87 -14.17 -13.60
CA ARG A 140 1.88 -13.31 -14.80
C ARG A 140 3.02 -12.28 -14.77
N LEU A 141 3.27 -11.65 -13.63
CA LEU A 141 4.39 -10.73 -13.48
C LEU A 141 5.73 -11.43 -13.68
N LYS A 142 5.90 -12.66 -13.15
CA LYS A 142 7.12 -13.44 -13.30
C LYS A 142 7.42 -13.75 -14.76
N GLU A 143 6.41 -14.17 -15.52
CA GLU A 143 6.55 -14.44 -16.96
C GLU A 143 6.92 -13.18 -17.73
N LYS A 144 6.17 -12.08 -17.54
CA LYS A 144 6.40 -10.81 -18.23
C LYS A 144 7.76 -10.18 -17.89
N HIS A 145 8.21 -10.27 -16.65
CA HIS A 145 9.57 -9.82 -16.28
C HIS A 145 10.66 -10.70 -16.92
N LYS A 146 10.44 -12.01 -17.04
CA LYS A 146 11.35 -12.91 -17.73
C LYS A 146 11.44 -12.55 -19.22
N GLU A 147 10.31 -12.29 -19.85
CA GLU A 147 10.23 -11.85 -21.24
C GLU A 147 10.90 -10.49 -21.45
N LEU A 148 10.63 -9.50 -20.60
CA LEU A 148 11.31 -8.19 -20.62
C LEU A 148 12.83 -8.35 -20.54
N LYS A 149 13.31 -9.16 -19.59
CA LYS A 149 14.74 -9.45 -19.46
C LYS A 149 15.29 -10.06 -20.75
N TYR A 150 14.60 -11.05 -21.31
CA TYR A 150 15.00 -11.69 -22.57
C TYR A 150 15.09 -10.67 -23.69
N LEU A 151 14.07 -9.82 -23.88
CA LEU A 151 14.03 -8.79 -24.91
C LEU A 151 15.15 -7.76 -24.76
N LEU A 152 15.57 -7.44 -23.55
CA LEU A 152 16.61 -6.42 -23.28
C LEU A 152 18.04 -6.97 -23.33
N THR A 153 18.24 -8.28 -23.01
CA THR A 153 19.59 -8.82 -22.80
C THR A 153 20.01 -9.91 -23.79
N ASN A 154 19.07 -10.61 -24.41
CA ASN A 154 19.42 -11.70 -25.29
C ASN A 154 19.76 -11.21 -26.68
N ARG A 155 20.94 -11.68 -27.14
CA ARG A 155 21.31 -11.56 -28.55
C ARG A 155 20.54 -12.59 -29.37
N PRO A 156 20.04 -12.22 -30.56
CA PRO A 156 19.46 -13.18 -31.49
C PRO A 156 20.47 -14.26 -31.86
N ILE A 157 20.04 -15.51 -31.88
CA ILE A 157 20.89 -16.65 -32.24
C ILE A 157 21.19 -16.68 -33.77
N ALA A 158 20.28 -16.10 -34.56
CA ALA A 158 20.43 -16.04 -35.99
C ALA A 158 21.47 -14.98 -36.40
N LYS A 159 22.49 -15.36 -37.15
CA LYS A 159 23.57 -14.46 -37.62
C LYS A 159 23.06 -13.22 -38.38
N ASN A 160 21.89 -13.27 -38.97
CA ASN A 160 21.25 -12.19 -39.76
C ASN A 160 20.25 -11.34 -39.00
N ASP A 161 19.94 -11.69 -37.74
CA ASP A 161 19.01 -10.93 -36.92
C ASP A 161 19.75 -9.74 -36.28
N LYS A 162 19.45 -8.53 -36.76
CA LYS A 162 19.99 -7.26 -36.28
C LYS A 162 19.06 -6.57 -35.27
N SER A 163 18.09 -7.28 -34.67
CA SER A 163 17.15 -6.70 -33.74
C SER A 163 17.83 -6.15 -32.49
N VAL A 164 18.98 -6.71 -32.10
CA VAL A 164 19.85 -6.23 -31.03
C VAL A 164 21.32 -6.30 -31.46
N VAL A 165 22.02 -5.17 -31.49
CA VAL A 165 23.44 -5.09 -31.74
C VAL A 165 24.12 -4.61 -30.45
N VAL A 166 25.08 -5.41 -29.96
CA VAL A 166 25.89 -5.06 -28.79
C VAL A 166 27.33 -4.98 -29.19
N ALA A 167 27.93 -3.79 -29.07
CA ALA A 167 29.34 -3.53 -29.35
C ALA A 167 29.95 -2.64 -28.26
N LYS A 168 31.04 -3.09 -27.62
CA LYS A 168 31.77 -2.31 -26.59
C LYS A 168 30.89 -1.67 -25.52
N ASN A 169 29.96 -2.46 -24.93
CA ASN A 169 28.99 -1.98 -23.93
C ASN A 169 27.88 -1.02 -24.45
N ILE A 170 27.78 -0.85 -25.75
CA ILE A 170 26.69 -0.11 -26.39
C ILE A 170 25.70 -1.12 -26.95
N VAL A 171 24.41 -0.89 -26.71
CA VAL A 171 23.32 -1.70 -27.26
C VAL A 171 22.47 -0.81 -28.18
N GLN A 172 22.11 -1.34 -29.32
CA GLN A 172 21.16 -0.74 -30.25
C GLN A 172 20.02 -1.74 -30.48
N TYR A 173 18.81 -1.27 -30.37
CA TYR A 173 17.59 -2.06 -30.62
C TYR A 173 16.97 -1.60 -31.94
N SER A 174 16.48 -2.55 -32.75
CA SER A 174 15.63 -2.21 -33.91
C SER A 174 14.33 -1.56 -33.45
N LEU A 175 13.64 -0.87 -34.34
CA LEU A 175 12.36 -0.23 -34.04
C LEU A 175 11.33 -1.25 -33.55
N ASP A 176 11.21 -2.40 -34.22
CA ASP A 176 10.29 -3.48 -33.85
C ASP A 176 10.58 -4.00 -32.44
N ARG A 177 11.87 -4.19 -32.13
CA ARG A 177 12.28 -4.62 -30.80
C ARG A 177 11.96 -3.60 -29.72
N LYS A 178 12.12 -2.30 -29.99
CA LYS A 178 11.71 -1.22 -29.07
C LYS A 178 10.22 -1.25 -28.84
N ILE A 179 9.40 -1.47 -29.87
CA ILE A 179 7.94 -1.59 -29.76
C ILE A 179 7.57 -2.80 -28.89
N GLU A 180 8.18 -3.97 -29.12
CA GLU A 180 7.95 -5.17 -28.30
C GLU A 180 8.26 -4.90 -26.81
N ILE A 181 9.44 -4.31 -26.53
CA ILE A 181 9.84 -3.98 -25.15
C ILE A 181 8.83 -3.03 -24.51
N THR A 182 8.39 -2.00 -25.21
CA THR A 182 7.40 -1.03 -24.71
C THR A 182 6.06 -1.71 -24.42
N ASN A 183 5.62 -2.61 -25.29
CA ASN A 183 4.39 -3.38 -25.08
C ASN A 183 4.46 -4.25 -23.82
N ILE A 184 5.58 -4.93 -23.60
CA ILE A 184 5.79 -5.72 -22.40
C ILE A 184 5.86 -4.85 -21.14
N ILE A 185 6.53 -3.69 -21.19
CA ILE A 185 6.53 -2.74 -20.06
C ILE A 185 5.11 -2.28 -19.71
N ASN A 186 4.30 -1.91 -20.70
CA ASN A 186 2.91 -1.51 -20.49
C ASN A 186 2.09 -2.66 -19.91
N SER A 187 2.31 -3.89 -20.37
CA SER A 187 1.66 -5.07 -19.83
C SER A 187 2.05 -5.34 -18.36
N ILE A 188 3.31 -5.13 -17.99
CA ILE A 188 3.79 -5.22 -16.59
C ILE A 188 3.12 -4.13 -15.73
N LYS A 189 3.08 -2.88 -16.20
CA LYS A 189 2.40 -1.77 -15.51
C LYS A 189 0.91 -2.07 -15.27
N SER A 190 0.24 -2.70 -16.24
CA SER A 190 -1.16 -3.15 -16.09
C SER A 190 -1.32 -4.19 -14.99
N GLU A 191 -0.41 -5.17 -14.87
CA GLU A 191 -0.46 -6.13 -13.78
C GLU A 191 -0.20 -5.48 -12.41
N TYR A 192 0.72 -4.51 -12.32
CA TYR A 192 0.91 -3.75 -11.09
C TYR A 192 -0.31 -2.89 -10.74
N PHE A 193 -1.02 -2.36 -11.74
CA PHE A 193 -2.28 -1.67 -11.51
C PHE A 193 -3.35 -2.61 -10.92
N ASN A 194 -3.49 -3.82 -11.47
CA ASN A 194 -4.38 -4.85 -10.93
C ASN A 194 -3.99 -5.22 -9.49
N LEU A 195 -2.70 -5.32 -9.20
CA LEU A 195 -2.21 -5.56 -7.85
C LEU A 195 -2.57 -4.43 -6.89
N LYS A 196 -2.44 -3.15 -7.32
CA LYS A 196 -2.88 -2.00 -6.50
C LYS A 196 -4.37 -2.02 -6.18
N ILE A 197 -5.21 -2.47 -7.13
CA ILE A 197 -6.66 -2.62 -6.89
C ILE A 197 -6.90 -3.70 -5.83
N LEU A 198 -6.26 -4.87 -5.97
CA LEU A 198 -6.40 -5.98 -5.04
C LEU A 198 -5.94 -5.61 -3.62
N LEU A 199 -4.88 -4.80 -3.48
CA LEU A 199 -4.37 -4.34 -2.18
C LEU A 199 -5.29 -3.32 -1.50
N LYS A 200 -6.24 -2.72 -2.22
CA LYS A 200 -7.20 -1.73 -1.70
C LYS A 200 -8.60 -2.29 -1.47
N SER A 201 -8.87 -3.50 -1.97
CA SER A 201 -10.16 -4.18 -1.79
C SER A 201 -10.25 -4.83 -0.40
#